data_8a14db203d98ffc3e4ead56ff241d0e0
#
_entry.id   8a14db203d98ffc3e4ead56ff241d0e0
#
_cell.length_a   1.000
_cell.length_b   1.000
_cell.length_c   1.000
_cell.angle_alpha   90.00
_cell.angle_beta   90.00
_cell.angle_gamma   90.00
#
_symmetry.space_group_name_H-M   'P 1'
#
loop_
_entity.id
_entity.type
_entity.pdbx_description
1 polymer ?
#
loop_
_entity_poly.entity_id
_entity_poly.type
_entity_poly.pdbx_seq_one_letter_code
_entity_poly.pdbx_strand_id
1 'polypeptide(L)'
;MMDMKTKFIFVTGGVVSSLGKGIAASSIGRILKNRGLKIFMQKFDPYINMDPGTMSPYQHGEVFVTDDGAETDLDLGHYERFIDESLSKNSNITTGKIYSNVIQKERRGEYNGGTVQVIPHITNEIKDKLKKAAIESNADIVITEIGGTVGDIESLPFLEAIRQARRDFGYENTLYIHNTLVPYLKAADELKTKPTQHSVMELRKIGIQPDIIILRTEVPISESQKDKIALFCDVNKENVIEALDQKIIYNVAKSLHEQNIDDIILKHFKIDAKEADMSEWYHLIERIESLNGDIRIGLVGKYVNLHDAYLSVAEALKAAGYYFYKRILIEYIDSSLITKDNVSEKLANLDGIIVPGGFGDRGIEGMLEAIKFARLNNIPLFGICLGMQLICIEYARNEIGYKDANSGEFDKETKHNIIDYLENQYDGINIGGTLRLGLYDCHIEDMESKTYKAYQKLDIKERHRHRYEVNNKFLEIFDKDLKITGRNLKSNLVEIVELKNHPWFIGCQFHPEFLSRPERCHPLFKDFIEAAMHYKK
;
A
#
# COMPACT_ATOMS: atom_id res chain seq x y z
N MET A 1 -36.77 -4.83 2.13
CA MET A 1 -35.52 -4.16 2.47
C MET A 1 -34.78 -5.08 3.43
N MET A 2 -33.55 -5.48 3.15
CA MET A 2 -32.70 -6.09 4.20
C MET A 2 -32.45 -5.03 5.25
N ASP A 3 -32.71 -5.36 6.51
CA ASP A 3 -32.33 -4.52 7.64
C ASP A 3 -30.79 -4.58 7.79
N MET A 4 -30.09 -3.80 6.96
CA MET A 4 -28.63 -3.75 7.00
C MET A 4 -28.20 -2.82 8.12
N LYS A 5 -27.60 -3.38 9.17
CA LYS A 5 -27.02 -2.60 10.28
C LYS A 5 -25.84 -1.74 9.81
N THR A 6 -25.09 -2.20 8.80
CA THR A 6 -23.90 -1.53 8.28
C THR A 6 -24.26 -0.23 7.55
N LYS A 7 -23.49 0.82 7.82
CA LYS A 7 -23.56 2.11 7.13
C LYS A 7 -22.50 2.20 6.03
N PHE A 8 -22.77 3.04 5.02
CA PHE A 8 -21.89 3.19 3.85
C PHE A 8 -21.51 4.65 3.64
N ILE A 9 -20.22 4.91 3.61
CA ILE A 9 -19.65 6.21 3.22
C ILE A 9 -19.03 6.04 1.83
N PHE A 10 -19.46 6.86 0.88
CA PHE A 10 -18.90 6.90 -0.46
C PHE A 10 -18.06 8.17 -0.63
N VAL A 11 -16.77 8.00 -0.91
CA VAL A 11 -15.83 9.11 -1.10
C VAL A 11 -15.56 9.25 -2.59
N THR A 12 -15.99 10.37 -3.17
CA THR A 12 -15.78 10.74 -4.56
C THR A 12 -14.80 11.91 -4.66
N GLY A 13 -14.22 12.15 -5.83
CA GLY A 13 -13.36 13.29 -6.04
C GLY A 13 -13.57 13.97 -7.38
N GLY A 14 -13.22 15.24 -7.43
CA GLY A 14 -13.34 16.02 -8.64
C GLY A 14 -12.24 17.05 -8.80
N VAL A 15 -12.25 17.75 -9.93
CA VAL A 15 -11.26 18.77 -10.37
C VAL A 15 -9.98 18.15 -10.93
N VAL A 16 -9.23 17.36 -10.13
CA VAL A 16 -7.94 16.74 -10.55
C VAL A 16 -7.77 15.36 -9.90
N SER A 17 -6.91 14.54 -10.51
CA SER A 17 -6.40 13.31 -9.89
C SER A 17 -5.44 13.62 -8.72
N SER A 18 -5.06 12.61 -7.95
CA SER A 18 -4.12 12.75 -6.81
C SER A 18 -4.54 13.80 -5.77
N LEU A 19 -5.85 13.99 -5.61
CA LEU A 19 -6.45 14.95 -4.68
C LEU A 19 -6.33 14.55 -3.21
N GLY A 20 -5.87 13.33 -2.93
CA GLY A 20 -5.77 12.81 -1.57
C GLY A 20 -7.06 12.18 -1.04
N LYS A 21 -7.94 11.67 -1.92
CA LYS A 21 -9.16 10.94 -1.52
C LYS A 21 -8.87 9.81 -0.55
N GLY A 22 -7.86 8.97 -0.87
CA GLY A 22 -7.46 7.84 -0.04
C GLY A 22 -7.00 8.25 1.35
N ILE A 23 -6.24 9.34 1.44
CA ILE A 23 -5.80 9.89 2.73
C ILE A 23 -6.97 10.45 3.53
N ALA A 24 -7.90 11.17 2.90
CA ALA A 24 -9.10 11.67 3.58
C ALA A 24 -9.99 10.51 4.05
N ALA A 25 -10.24 9.51 3.18
CA ALA A 25 -11.04 8.33 3.50
C ALA A 25 -10.43 7.51 4.66
N SER A 26 -9.13 7.25 4.61
CA SER A 26 -8.43 6.51 5.68
C SER A 26 -8.31 7.30 6.97
N SER A 27 -8.17 8.63 6.91
CA SER A 27 -8.22 9.52 8.08
C SER A 27 -9.58 9.46 8.78
N ILE A 28 -10.67 9.53 8.01
CA ILE A 28 -12.03 9.34 8.54
C ILE A 28 -12.18 7.94 9.15
N GLY A 29 -11.70 6.91 8.45
CA GLY A 29 -11.68 5.54 8.96
C GLY A 29 -10.96 5.42 10.30
N ARG A 30 -9.80 6.07 10.45
CA ARG A 30 -9.04 6.11 11.72
C ARG A 30 -9.82 6.77 12.84
N ILE A 31 -10.40 7.94 12.59
CA ILE A 31 -11.17 8.68 13.60
C ILE A 31 -12.37 7.86 14.06
N LEU A 32 -13.13 7.28 13.12
CA LEU A 32 -14.30 6.45 13.44
C LEU A 32 -13.92 5.16 14.17
N LYS A 33 -12.78 4.54 13.83
CA LYS A 33 -12.22 3.40 14.58
C LYS A 33 -11.93 3.81 16.02
N ASN A 34 -11.35 4.98 16.24
CA ASN A 34 -11.05 5.51 17.57
C ASN A 34 -12.32 5.86 18.38
N ARG A 35 -13.47 6.03 17.73
CA ARG A 35 -14.81 6.06 18.35
C ARG A 35 -15.29 4.66 18.78
N GLY A 36 -14.54 3.60 18.49
CA GLY A 36 -14.87 2.21 18.81
C GLY A 36 -15.70 1.49 17.76
N LEU A 37 -15.84 2.05 16.57
CA LEU A 37 -16.56 1.45 15.46
C LEU A 37 -15.65 0.50 14.65
N LYS A 38 -16.21 -0.57 14.14
CA LYS A 38 -15.55 -1.48 13.22
C LYS A 38 -15.65 -0.94 11.79
N ILE A 39 -14.51 -0.60 11.21
CA ILE A 39 -14.41 0.02 9.90
C ILE A 39 -13.89 -0.97 8.86
N PHE A 40 -14.47 -0.96 7.66
CA PHE A 40 -13.94 -1.66 6.50
C PHE A 40 -13.69 -0.67 5.37
N MET A 41 -12.46 -0.67 4.83
CA MET A 41 -12.08 0.19 3.72
C MET A 41 -12.20 -0.55 2.40
N GLN A 42 -12.75 0.12 1.39
CA GLN A 42 -12.92 -0.42 0.05
C GLN A 42 -12.54 0.63 -0.99
N LYS A 43 -11.92 0.19 -2.09
CA LYS A 43 -11.62 1.01 -3.26
C LYS A 43 -12.23 0.42 -4.51
N PHE A 44 -12.86 1.28 -5.30
CA PHE A 44 -13.34 0.97 -6.64
C PHE A 44 -12.45 1.65 -7.67
N ASP A 45 -11.72 0.85 -8.45
CA ASP A 45 -10.81 1.34 -9.48
C ASP A 45 -11.44 1.23 -10.87
N PRO A 46 -11.49 2.34 -11.62
CA PRO A 46 -12.21 2.38 -12.90
C PRO A 46 -11.46 1.75 -14.08
N TYR A 47 -10.21 1.29 -13.90
CA TYR A 47 -9.48 0.63 -14.97
C TYR A 47 -10.00 -0.78 -15.29
N ILE A 48 -9.78 -1.24 -16.54
CA ILE A 48 -10.28 -2.52 -17.07
C ILE A 48 -9.40 -3.72 -16.67
N ASN A 49 -8.22 -3.50 -16.14
CA ASN A 49 -7.39 -4.59 -15.63
C ASN A 49 -8.12 -5.37 -14.53
N MET A 50 -7.90 -6.69 -14.49
CA MET A 50 -8.45 -7.53 -13.42
C MET A 50 -7.91 -7.13 -12.05
N ASP A 51 -6.61 -6.86 -12.00
CA ASP A 51 -5.86 -6.36 -10.85
C ASP A 51 -4.60 -5.63 -11.36
N PRO A 52 -3.83 -4.96 -10.49
CA PRO A 52 -2.61 -4.26 -10.89
C PRO A 52 -1.39 -5.18 -11.05
N GLY A 53 -1.50 -6.50 -10.81
CA GLY A 53 -0.36 -7.42 -10.75
C GLY A 53 0.51 -7.46 -12.01
N THR A 54 -0.07 -7.19 -13.18
CA THR A 54 0.63 -7.13 -14.47
C THR A 54 0.94 -5.72 -14.95
N MET A 55 0.58 -4.69 -14.18
CA MET A 55 0.84 -3.30 -14.54
C MET A 55 2.30 -2.92 -14.29
N SER A 56 2.80 -1.99 -15.10
CA SER A 56 4.14 -1.45 -14.90
C SER A 56 4.20 -0.61 -13.62
N PRO A 57 5.15 -0.85 -12.71
CA PRO A 57 5.36 -0.01 -11.54
C PRO A 57 5.61 1.47 -11.87
N TYR A 58 6.14 1.76 -13.06
CA TYR A 58 6.33 3.15 -13.53
C TYR A 58 5.03 3.89 -13.86
N GLN A 59 3.93 3.15 -14.10
CA GLN A 59 2.64 3.77 -14.42
C GLN A 59 1.68 3.77 -13.23
N HIS A 60 1.80 2.77 -12.36
CA HIS A 60 0.79 2.51 -11.34
C HIS A 60 1.32 2.57 -9.90
N GLY A 61 2.64 2.66 -9.71
CA GLY A 61 3.27 2.55 -8.41
C GLY A 61 3.39 1.09 -7.95
N GLU A 62 3.51 0.88 -6.63
CA GLU A 62 3.64 -0.48 -6.08
C GLU A 62 2.32 -1.26 -6.19
N VAL A 63 2.47 -2.58 -6.29
CA VAL A 63 1.35 -3.52 -6.12
C VAL A 63 1.33 -3.96 -4.67
N PHE A 64 0.31 -3.54 -3.93
CA PHE A 64 0.13 -3.94 -2.54
C PHE A 64 -0.57 -5.30 -2.46
N VAL A 65 -0.16 -6.17 -1.53
CA VAL A 65 -0.75 -7.51 -1.38
C VAL A 65 -1.41 -7.66 -0.03
N THR A 66 -2.67 -8.14 -0.04
CA THR A 66 -3.46 -8.43 1.17
C THR A 66 -3.12 -9.81 1.77
N ASP A 67 -3.59 -10.08 3.00
CA ASP A 67 -3.38 -11.38 3.67
C ASP A 67 -3.93 -12.56 2.85
N ASP A 68 -5.05 -12.39 2.16
CA ASP A 68 -5.69 -13.41 1.32
C ASP A 68 -5.19 -13.45 -0.13
N GLY A 69 -4.06 -12.78 -0.41
CA GLY A 69 -3.33 -12.86 -1.66
C GLY A 69 -3.91 -12.03 -2.81
N ALA A 70 -4.73 -11.03 -2.53
CA ALA A 70 -5.14 -10.10 -3.58
C ALA A 70 -4.02 -9.12 -3.91
N GLU A 71 -3.69 -8.99 -5.20
CA GLU A 71 -2.89 -7.90 -5.74
C GLU A 71 -3.79 -6.67 -5.89
N THR A 72 -3.38 -5.55 -5.32
CA THR A 72 -4.24 -4.37 -5.16
C THR A 72 -3.48 -3.07 -5.43
N ASP A 73 -4.23 -1.99 -5.58
CA ASP A 73 -3.69 -0.65 -5.68
C ASP A 73 -2.94 -0.22 -4.41
N LEU A 74 -1.97 0.67 -4.56
CA LEU A 74 -1.13 1.19 -3.47
C LEU A 74 -1.91 1.91 -2.35
N ASP A 75 -3.10 2.43 -2.67
CA ASP A 75 -3.94 3.12 -1.69
C ASP A 75 -4.38 2.18 -0.55
N LEU A 76 -4.47 0.86 -0.79
CA LEU A 76 -4.77 -0.09 0.27
C LEU A 76 -3.68 -0.13 1.34
N GLY A 77 -2.42 0.11 0.96
CA GLY A 77 -1.33 0.30 1.90
C GLY A 77 -1.57 1.52 2.81
N HIS A 78 -2.04 2.64 2.26
CA HIS A 78 -2.45 3.79 3.07
C HIS A 78 -3.59 3.45 4.01
N TYR A 79 -4.63 2.75 3.53
CA TYR A 79 -5.75 2.36 4.38
C TYR A 79 -5.28 1.50 5.56
N GLU A 80 -4.50 0.44 5.32
CA GLU A 80 -3.96 -0.41 6.38
C GLU A 80 -3.07 0.35 7.37
N ARG A 81 -2.24 1.27 6.88
CA ARG A 81 -1.37 2.11 7.74
C ARG A 81 -2.16 3.06 8.63
N PHE A 82 -3.28 3.60 8.16
CA PHE A 82 -4.11 4.51 8.94
C PHE A 82 -5.02 3.78 9.92
N ILE A 83 -5.73 2.74 9.48
CA ILE A 83 -6.70 2.05 10.34
C ILE A 83 -6.10 0.93 11.18
N ASP A 84 -4.84 0.53 10.92
CA ASP A 84 -4.16 -0.63 11.55
C ASP A 84 -5.03 -1.90 11.56
N GLU A 85 -5.58 -2.24 10.38
CA GLU A 85 -6.34 -3.46 10.14
C GLU A 85 -5.88 -4.05 8.81
N SER A 86 -5.82 -5.39 8.75
CA SER A 86 -5.56 -6.08 7.48
C SER A 86 -6.79 -6.05 6.59
N LEU A 87 -6.59 -5.73 5.33
CA LEU A 87 -7.62 -5.72 4.30
C LEU A 87 -7.68 -7.06 3.55
N SER A 88 -8.69 -7.22 2.69
CA SER A 88 -8.95 -8.45 1.95
C SER A 88 -9.23 -8.18 0.47
N LYS A 89 -9.39 -9.25 -0.32
CA LYS A 89 -9.81 -9.17 -1.74
C LYS A 89 -11.10 -8.40 -1.98
N ASN A 90 -11.94 -8.23 -0.96
CA ASN A 90 -13.16 -7.41 -1.06
C ASN A 90 -12.86 -5.91 -0.93
N SER A 91 -11.65 -5.55 -0.57
CA SER A 91 -11.24 -4.15 -0.41
C SER A 91 -10.82 -3.48 -1.73
N ASN A 92 -10.54 -4.25 -2.78
CA ASN A 92 -10.19 -3.67 -4.09
C ASN A 92 -11.00 -4.31 -5.23
N ILE A 93 -11.86 -3.51 -5.84
CA ILE A 93 -12.75 -3.90 -6.92
C ILE A 93 -12.45 -3.06 -8.16
N THR A 94 -12.08 -3.72 -9.25
CA THR A 94 -11.79 -3.07 -10.54
C THR A 94 -12.96 -3.21 -11.50
N THR A 95 -13.05 -2.33 -12.47
CA THR A 95 -13.99 -2.47 -13.60
C THR A 95 -13.83 -3.81 -14.28
N GLY A 96 -12.58 -4.28 -14.48
CA GLY A 96 -12.29 -5.58 -15.07
C GLY A 96 -12.94 -6.74 -14.33
N LYS A 97 -12.80 -6.78 -12.99
CA LYS A 97 -13.45 -7.80 -12.15
C LYS A 97 -14.97 -7.78 -12.28
N ILE A 98 -15.58 -6.60 -12.27
CA ILE A 98 -17.04 -6.45 -12.39
C ILE A 98 -17.53 -6.96 -13.74
N TYR A 99 -16.96 -6.48 -14.85
CA TYR A 99 -17.38 -6.87 -16.19
C TYR A 99 -17.11 -8.34 -16.48
N SER A 100 -15.95 -8.87 -16.07
CA SER A 100 -15.65 -10.30 -16.21
C SER A 100 -16.67 -11.17 -15.50
N ASN A 101 -17.06 -10.83 -14.27
CA ASN A 101 -18.07 -11.58 -13.53
C ASN A 101 -19.43 -11.55 -14.24
N VAL A 102 -19.87 -10.39 -14.74
CA VAL A 102 -21.16 -10.27 -15.46
C VAL A 102 -21.13 -11.04 -16.77
N ILE A 103 -20.03 -10.97 -17.55
CA ILE A 103 -19.87 -11.73 -18.78
C ILE A 103 -19.88 -13.25 -18.49
N GLN A 104 -19.18 -13.70 -17.45
CA GLN A 104 -19.20 -15.11 -17.06
C GLN A 104 -20.60 -15.60 -16.64
N LYS A 105 -21.37 -14.79 -15.90
CA LYS A 105 -22.77 -15.08 -15.56
C LYS A 105 -23.66 -15.17 -16.81
N GLU A 106 -23.45 -14.26 -17.77
CA GLU A 106 -24.16 -14.31 -19.06
C GLU A 106 -23.84 -15.61 -19.79
N ARG A 107 -22.56 -15.98 -19.94
CA ARG A 107 -22.15 -17.22 -20.61
C ARG A 107 -22.67 -18.48 -19.94
N ARG A 108 -22.93 -18.46 -18.64
CA ARG A 108 -23.57 -19.57 -17.91
C ARG A 108 -25.10 -19.54 -17.98
N GLY A 109 -25.70 -18.55 -18.66
CA GLY A 109 -27.17 -18.45 -18.83
C GLY A 109 -27.90 -17.91 -17.59
N GLU A 110 -27.22 -17.33 -16.62
CA GLU A 110 -27.82 -16.85 -15.36
C GLU A 110 -28.82 -15.70 -15.55
N TYR A 111 -28.85 -15.07 -16.72
CA TYR A 111 -29.80 -14.00 -17.07
C TYR A 111 -30.98 -14.47 -17.90
N ASN A 112 -31.19 -15.80 -18.04
CA ASN A 112 -32.34 -16.41 -18.69
C ASN A 112 -32.64 -15.83 -20.09
N GLY A 113 -31.61 -15.53 -20.89
CA GLY A 113 -31.78 -14.99 -22.26
C GLY A 113 -32.09 -13.49 -22.30
N GLY A 114 -32.09 -12.79 -21.17
CA GLY A 114 -32.30 -11.35 -21.13
C GLY A 114 -31.10 -10.57 -21.71
N THR A 115 -31.38 -9.38 -22.26
CA THR A 115 -30.33 -8.47 -22.72
C THR A 115 -29.55 -7.91 -21.52
N VAL A 116 -28.24 -8.17 -21.44
CA VAL A 116 -27.37 -7.69 -20.37
C VAL A 116 -26.88 -6.29 -20.68
N GLN A 117 -27.06 -5.35 -19.76
CA GLN A 117 -26.77 -3.92 -19.93
C GLN A 117 -26.00 -3.39 -18.70
N VAL A 118 -25.40 -2.20 -18.82
CA VAL A 118 -24.73 -1.55 -17.70
C VAL A 118 -25.72 -1.35 -16.54
N ILE A 119 -26.90 -0.82 -16.82
CA ILE A 119 -28.02 -0.77 -15.88
C ILE A 119 -29.06 -1.81 -16.33
N PRO A 120 -29.46 -2.78 -15.48
CA PRO A 120 -29.09 -2.91 -14.05
C PRO A 120 -27.92 -3.88 -13.76
N HIS A 121 -27.37 -4.59 -14.74
CA HIS A 121 -26.55 -5.79 -14.48
C HIS A 121 -25.16 -5.42 -13.88
N ILE A 122 -24.44 -4.48 -14.51
CA ILE A 122 -23.15 -4.00 -13.98
C ILE A 122 -23.36 -3.26 -12.65
N THR A 123 -24.36 -2.38 -12.57
CA THR A 123 -24.63 -1.63 -11.32
C THR A 123 -25.07 -2.54 -10.17
N ASN A 124 -25.81 -3.61 -10.45
CA ASN A 124 -26.16 -4.60 -9.43
C ASN A 124 -24.95 -5.40 -8.96
N GLU A 125 -24.07 -5.83 -9.88
CA GLU A 125 -22.82 -6.51 -9.52
C GLU A 125 -21.94 -5.63 -8.60
N ILE A 126 -21.85 -4.32 -8.88
CA ILE A 126 -21.12 -3.36 -8.03
C ILE A 126 -21.78 -3.27 -6.65
N LYS A 127 -23.09 -3.11 -6.58
CA LYS A 127 -23.83 -3.04 -5.30
C LYS A 127 -23.72 -4.34 -4.50
N ASP A 128 -23.64 -5.50 -5.17
CA ASP A 128 -23.42 -6.78 -4.51
C ASP A 128 -22.02 -6.89 -3.90
N LYS A 129 -20.99 -6.25 -4.49
CA LYS A 129 -19.67 -6.13 -3.85
C LYS A 129 -19.70 -5.27 -2.58
N LEU A 130 -20.50 -4.20 -2.55
CA LEU A 130 -20.72 -3.40 -1.33
C LEU A 130 -21.37 -4.25 -0.22
N LYS A 131 -22.46 -4.96 -0.56
CA LYS A 131 -23.13 -5.85 0.41
C LYS A 131 -22.22 -6.95 0.90
N LYS A 132 -21.45 -7.57 -0.01
CA LYS A 132 -20.50 -8.63 0.34
C LYS A 132 -19.44 -8.13 1.31
N ALA A 133 -18.86 -6.94 1.05
CA ALA A 133 -17.91 -6.30 1.96
C ALA A 133 -18.50 -6.10 3.35
N ALA A 134 -19.73 -5.59 3.45
CA ALA A 134 -20.43 -5.38 4.72
C ALA A 134 -20.67 -6.69 5.48
N ILE A 135 -21.15 -7.75 4.80
CA ILE A 135 -21.47 -9.04 5.40
C ILE A 135 -20.20 -9.75 5.89
N GLU A 136 -19.19 -9.87 5.04
CA GLU A 136 -17.97 -10.63 5.36
C GLU A 136 -17.10 -9.94 6.40
N SER A 137 -17.03 -8.60 6.38
CA SER A 137 -16.29 -7.84 7.39
C SER A 137 -17.03 -7.72 8.71
N ASN A 138 -18.35 -7.82 8.71
CA ASN A 138 -19.21 -7.48 9.84
C ASN A 138 -18.86 -6.08 10.41
N ALA A 139 -18.61 -5.13 9.51
CA ALA A 139 -18.27 -3.75 9.86
C ALA A 139 -19.50 -2.93 10.23
N ASP A 140 -19.33 -1.99 11.15
CA ASP A 140 -20.36 -0.99 11.44
C ASP A 140 -20.47 0.01 10.29
N ILE A 141 -19.31 0.38 9.71
CA ILE A 141 -19.23 1.31 8.58
C ILE A 141 -18.28 0.76 7.51
N VAL A 142 -18.74 0.74 6.25
CA VAL A 142 -17.93 0.52 5.06
C VAL A 142 -17.65 1.87 4.41
N ILE A 143 -16.38 2.21 4.25
CA ILE A 143 -15.94 3.41 3.55
C ILE A 143 -15.42 2.99 2.18
N THR A 144 -16.09 3.42 1.12
CA THR A 144 -15.72 3.08 -0.27
C THR A 144 -15.22 4.33 -0.99
N GLU A 145 -13.96 4.33 -1.38
CA GLU A 145 -13.39 5.33 -2.26
C GLU A 145 -13.68 5.00 -3.72
N ILE A 146 -14.20 5.97 -4.47
CA ILE A 146 -14.41 5.85 -5.90
C ILE A 146 -13.19 6.43 -6.64
N GLY A 147 -12.47 5.57 -7.34
CA GLY A 147 -11.33 5.95 -8.16
C GLY A 147 -11.72 6.84 -9.35
N GLY A 148 -10.75 7.55 -9.90
CA GLY A 148 -10.96 8.52 -10.97
C GLY A 148 -11.52 9.86 -10.47
N THR A 149 -11.92 10.68 -11.43
CA THR A 149 -12.45 12.03 -11.21
C THR A 149 -13.90 12.08 -11.68
N VAL A 150 -14.76 12.78 -10.95
CA VAL A 150 -16.16 12.97 -11.40
C VAL A 150 -16.17 13.71 -12.73
N GLY A 151 -16.79 13.08 -13.72
CA GLY A 151 -16.77 13.51 -15.13
C GLY A 151 -16.01 12.53 -16.05
N ASP A 152 -15.16 11.67 -15.50
CA ASP A 152 -14.48 10.62 -16.27
C ASP A 152 -15.48 9.53 -16.68
N ILE A 153 -15.39 9.09 -17.93
CA ILE A 153 -16.27 8.04 -18.50
C ILE A 153 -16.14 6.73 -17.73
N GLU A 154 -14.92 6.39 -17.36
CA GLU A 154 -14.57 5.13 -16.70
C GLU A 154 -15.23 4.99 -15.33
N SER A 155 -15.46 6.08 -14.61
CA SER A 155 -16.05 6.08 -13.27
C SER A 155 -17.57 6.02 -13.27
N LEU A 156 -18.23 6.29 -14.40
CA LEU A 156 -19.69 6.40 -14.48
C LEU A 156 -20.46 5.17 -13.96
N PRO A 157 -20.08 3.91 -14.25
CA PRO A 157 -20.79 2.75 -13.71
C PRO A 157 -20.75 2.68 -12.17
N PHE A 158 -19.61 3.06 -11.55
CA PHE A 158 -19.48 3.11 -10.10
C PHE A 158 -20.32 4.23 -9.51
N LEU A 159 -20.27 5.44 -10.10
CA LEU A 159 -21.07 6.58 -9.66
C LEU A 159 -22.58 6.28 -9.76
N GLU A 160 -23.02 5.68 -10.85
CA GLU A 160 -24.41 5.25 -11.00
C GLU A 160 -24.81 4.18 -9.95
N ALA A 161 -23.92 3.22 -9.68
CA ALA A 161 -24.17 2.19 -8.68
C ALA A 161 -24.32 2.77 -7.27
N ILE A 162 -23.45 3.70 -6.85
CA ILE A 162 -23.56 4.33 -5.52
C ILE A 162 -24.79 5.25 -5.45
N ARG A 163 -25.17 5.94 -6.54
CA ARG A 163 -26.41 6.69 -6.60
C ARG A 163 -27.62 5.77 -6.35
N GLN A 164 -27.65 4.59 -6.97
CA GLN A 164 -28.69 3.59 -6.73
C GLN A 164 -28.64 3.02 -5.31
N ALA A 165 -27.43 2.87 -4.75
CA ALA A 165 -27.24 2.35 -3.39
C ALA A 165 -27.99 3.18 -2.33
N ARG A 166 -28.05 4.51 -2.46
CA ARG A 166 -28.85 5.36 -1.54
C ARG A 166 -30.32 5.01 -1.53
N ARG A 167 -30.89 4.69 -2.70
CA ARG A 167 -32.28 4.23 -2.80
C ARG A 167 -32.46 2.84 -2.21
N ASP A 168 -31.50 1.93 -2.50
CA ASP A 168 -31.62 0.52 -2.14
C ASP A 168 -31.30 0.25 -0.66
N PHE A 169 -30.37 1.01 -0.05
CA PHE A 169 -29.91 0.84 1.33
C PHE A 169 -30.60 1.82 2.31
N GLY A 170 -31.13 2.92 1.82
CA GLY A 170 -31.75 4.00 2.60
C GLY A 170 -30.82 5.20 2.77
N TYR A 171 -31.44 6.37 2.90
CA TYR A 171 -30.75 7.64 3.09
C TYR A 171 -29.93 7.64 4.40
N GLU A 172 -30.53 7.14 5.48
CA GLU A 172 -29.93 7.04 6.81
C GLU A 172 -28.79 6.00 6.91
N ASN A 173 -28.57 5.22 5.86
CA ASN A 173 -27.52 4.20 5.79
C ASN A 173 -26.42 4.55 4.80
N THR A 174 -26.52 5.69 4.10
CA THR A 174 -25.56 6.12 3.07
C THR A 174 -25.18 7.57 3.23
N LEU A 175 -23.89 7.88 3.08
CA LEU A 175 -23.36 9.23 3.15
C LEU A 175 -22.38 9.46 2.00
N TYR A 176 -22.48 10.61 1.32
CA TYR A 176 -21.59 11.00 0.23
C TYR A 176 -20.65 12.10 0.67
N ILE A 177 -19.35 11.81 0.56
CA ILE A 177 -18.28 12.79 0.77
C ILE A 177 -17.68 13.11 -0.59
N HIS A 178 -17.52 14.38 -0.91
CA HIS A 178 -16.91 14.82 -2.15
C HIS A 178 -15.65 15.64 -1.88
N ASN A 179 -14.50 15.08 -2.27
CA ASN A 179 -13.22 15.79 -2.19
C ASN A 179 -13.02 16.67 -3.40
N THR A 180 -12.67 17.94 -3.19
CA THR A 180 -12.41 18.90 -4.26
C THR A 180 -11.15 19.72 -3.99
N LEU A 181 -10.71 20.48 -4.98
CA LEU A 181 -9.59 21.39 -4.89
C LEU A 181 -10.08 22.85 -4.89
N VAL A 182 -9.58 23.62 -3.93
CA VAL A 182 -9.67 25.09 -3.97
C VAL A 182 -8.28 25.62 -4.28
N PRO A 183 -7.95 25.85 -5.58
CA PRO A 183 -6.63 26.27 -5.96
C PRO A 183 -6.31 27.69 -5.53
N TYR A 184 -5.12 27.91 -5.03
CA TYR A 184 -4.58 29.22 -4.74
C TYR A 184 -3.80 29.75 -5.95
N LEU A 185 -4.26 30.85 -6.50
CA LEU A 185 -3.60 31.52 -7.62
C LEU A 185 -2.59 32.53 -7.11
N LYS A 186 -1.32 32.15 -7.01
CA LYS A 186 -0.22 32.99 -6.48
C LYS A 186 -0.13 34.36 -7.15
N ALA A 187 -0.38 34.46 -8.47
CA ALA A 187 -0.34 35.71 -9.20
C ALA A 187 -1.46 36.70 -8.83
N ALA A 188 -2.58 36.18 -8.33
CA ALA A 188 -3.74 36.98 -7.94
C ALA A 188 -3.91 37.07 -6.43
N ASP A 189 -3.08 36.35 -5.67
CA ASP A 189 -3.19 36.21 -4.20
C ASP A 189 -4.60 35.83 -3.75
N GLU A 190 -5.20 34.84 -4.45
CA GLU A 190 -6.62 34.53 -4.28
C GLU A 190 -6.92 33.03 -4.40
N LEU A 191 -7.74 32.51 -3.49
CA LEU A 191 -8.37 31.19 -3.59
C LEU A 191 -9.56 31.22 -4.55
N LYS A 192 -9.65 30.23 -5.44
CA LYS A 192 -10.72 30.11 -6.43
C LYS A 192 -11.69 28.99 -6.08
N THR A 193 -12.91 29.35 -5.68
CA THR A 193 -13.99 28.40 -5.33
C THR A 193 -14.75 27.83 -6.53
N LYS A 194 -14.58 28.39 -7.73
CA LYS A 194 -15.25 27.94 -8.96
C LYS A 194 -15.00 26.47 -9.31
N PRO A 195 -13.76 25.92 -9.23
CA PRO A 195 -13.51 24.51 -9.55
C PRO A 195 -14.32 23.55 -8.66
N THR A 196 -14.41 23.84 -7.35
CA THR A 196 -15.27 23.10 -6.41
C THR A 196 -16.74 23.13 -6.83
N GLN A 197 -17.27 24.33 -7.14
CA GLN A 197 -18.67 24.50 -7.55
C GLN A 197 -18.98 23.69 -8.82
N HIS A 198 -18.08 23.71 -9.82
CA HIS A 198 -18.23 22.94 -11.05
C HIS A 198 -18.18 21.44 -10.79
N SER A 199 -17.25 20.98 -9.96
CA SER A 199 -17.11 19.56 -9.61
C SER A 199 -18.38 19.02 -8.90
N VAL A 200 -18.92 19.75 -7.95
CA VAL A 200 -20.19 19.40 -7.30
C VAL A 200 -21.35 19.43 -8.30
N MET A 201 -21.38 20.38 -9.22
CA MET A 201 -22.40 20.43 -10.28
C MET A 201 -22.33 19.19 -11.19
N GLU A 202 -21.14 18.73 -11.58
CA GLU A 202 -20.99 17.49 -12.37
C GLU A 202 -21.49 16.28 -11.59
N LEU A 203 -21.18 16.18 -10.29
CA LEU A 203 -21.69 15.11 -9.43
C LEU A 203 -23.23 15.12 -9.33
N ARG A 204 -23.81 16.31 -9.21
CA ARG A 204 -25.27 16.52 -9.16
C ARG A 204 -25.96 16.15 -10.49
N LYS A 205 -25.31 16.35 -11.64
CA LYS A 205 -25.85 15.90 -12.95
C LYS A 205 -26.05 14.38 -12.99
N ILE A 206 -25.23 13.62 -12.27
CA ILE A 206 -25.38 12.16 -12.13
C ILE A 206 -26.49 11.80 -11.13
N GLY A 207 -26.99 12.77 -10.37
CA GLY A 207 -28.03 12.57 -9.35
C GLY A 207 -27.48 12.28 -7.95
N ILE A 208 -26.23 12.68 -7.68
CA ILE A 208 -25.61 12.55 -6.37
C ILE A 208 -25.44 13.96 -5.76
N GLN A 209 -26.14 14.22 -4.64
CA GLN A 209 -25.90 15.38 -3.80
C GLN A 209 -24.90 15.00 -2.71
N PRO A 210 -23.73 15.64 -2.59
CA PRO A 210 -22.82 15.39 -1.49
C PRO A 210 -23.43 15.84 -0.16
N ASP A 211 -23.18 15.06 0.90
CA ASP A 211 -23.58 15.41 2.26
C ASP A 211 -22.46 16.20 2.96
N ILE A 212 -21.20 15.91 2.61
CA ILE A 212 -19.98 16.58 3.11
C ILE A 212 -19.09 16.92 1.92
N ILE A 213 -18.47 18.10 1.96
CA ILE A 213 -17.45 18.52 0.98
C ILE A 213 -16.13 18.71 1.72
N ILE A 214 -15.08 18.03 1.26
CA ILE A 214 -13.71 18.21 1.75
C ILE A 214 -12.94 19.04 0.72
N LEU A 215 -12.38 20.15 1.19
CA LEU A 215 -11.71 21.15 0.38
C LEU A 215 -10.19 21.05 0.56
N ARG A 216 -9.49 20.39 -0.37
CA ARG A 216 -8.03 20.45 -0.40
C ARG A 216 -7.57 21.85 -0.82
N THR A 217 -6.59 22.40 -0.10
CA THR A 217 -6.06 23.74 -0.32
C THR A 217 -4.63 23.89 0.20
N GLU A 218 -3.84 24.77 -0.43
CA GLU A 218 -2.49 25.12 0.02
C GLU A 218 -2.49 26.17 1.15
N VAL A 219 -3.53 26.99 1.25
CA VAL A 219 -3.66 28.06 2.23
C VAL A 219 -5.03 28.03 2.90
N PRO A 220 -5.18 28.55 4.14
CA PRO A 220 -6.45 28.52 4.87
C PRO A 220 -7.61 29.18 4.12
N ILE A 221 -8.79 28.60 4.21
CA ILE A 221 -10.03 29.07 3.60
C ILE A 221 -10.77 29.97 4.60
N SER A 222 -11.13 31.19 4.17
CA SER A 222 -11.89 32.09 5.03
C SER A 222 -13.33 31.62 5.25
N GLU A 223 -13.95 32.04 6.37
CA GLU A 223 -15.34 31.71 6.68
C GLU A 223 -16.33 32.18 5.58
N SER A 224 -16.07 33.34 4.96
CA SER A 224 -16.89 33.84 3.85
C SER A 224 -16.77 32.98 2.59
N GLN A 225 -15.61 32.35 2.36
CA GLN A 225 -15.42 31.41 1.25
C GLN A 225 -16.12 30.08 1.55
N LYS A 226 -16.09 29.59 2.79
CA LYS A 226 -16.87 28.42 3.21
C LYS A 226 -18.38 28.67 3.05
N ASP A 227 -18.88 29.83 3.48
CA ASP A 227 -20.29 30.24 3.29
C ASP A 227 -20.68 30.26 1.81
N LYS A 228 -19.82 30.79 0.96
CA LYS A 228 -20.03 30.79 -0.49
C LYS A 228 -20.10 29.38 -1.06
N ILE A 229 -19.17 28.48 -0.69
CA ILE A 229 -19.17 27.10 -1.15
C ILE A 229 -20.42 26.37 -0.66
N ALA A 230 -20.77 26.52 0.62
CA ALA A 230 -21.97 25.92 1.21
C ALA A 230 -23.23 26.31 0.43
N LEU A 231 -23.38 27.60 0.14
CA LEU A 231 -24.54 28.15 -0.61
C LEU A 231 -24.59 27.58 -2.04
N PHE A 232 -23.47 27.62 -2.80
CA PHE A 232 -23.47 27.16 -4.19
C PHE A 232 -23.56 25.65 -4.36
N CYS A 233 -23.07 24.91 -3.38
CA CYS A 233 -23.07 23.46 -3.38
C CYS A 233 -24.27 22.83 -2.65
N ASP A 234 -25.13 23.67 -2.05
CA ASP A 234 -26.33 23.25 -1.32
C ASP A 234 -26.02 22.22 -0.23
N VAL A 235 -25.08 22.59 0.65
CA VAL A 235 -24.69 21.85 1.86
C VAL A 235 -24.70 22.78 3.06
N ASN A 236 -24.84 22.22 4.25
CA ASN A 236 -24.68 23.01 5.47
C ASN A 236 -23.23 23.49 5.60
N LYS A 237 -23.02 24.70 6.14
CA LYS A 237 -21.69 25.28 6.35
C LYS A 237 -20.77 24.34 7.15
N GLU A 238 -21.32 23.74 8.21
CA GLU A 238 -20.62 22.77 9.07
C GLU A 238 -20.10 21.54 8.32
N ASN A 239 -20.69 21.21 7.17
CA ASN A 239 -20.31 20.09 6.32
C ASN A 239 -19.26 20.47 5.25
N VAL A 240 -18.77 21.71 5.27
CA VAL A 240 -17.67 22.18 4.41
C VAL A 240 -16.38 22.13 5.20
N ILE A 241 -15.62 21.06 4.99
CA ILE A 241 -14.42 20.71 5.77
C ILE A 241 -13.17 21.12 4.99
N GLU A 242 -12.25 21.79 5.64
CA GLU A 242 -10.96 22.15 5.07
C GLU A 242 -9.96 21.01 5.22
N ALA A 243 -9.24 20.67 4.17
CA ALA A 243 -8.07 19.78 4.18
C ALA A 243 -6.85 20.54 3.67
N LEU A 244 -6.24 21.31 4.58
CA LEU A 244 -5.02 22.06 4.30
C LEU A 244 -3.85 21.10 4.05
N ASP A 245 -3.00 21.41 3.08
CA ASP A 245 -1.80 20.61 2.78
C ASP A 245 -0.90 20.47 4.02
N GLN A 246 -0.57 19.25 4.37
CA GLN A 246 0.17 18.90 5.58
C GLN A 246 1.57 18.39 5.25
N LYS A 247 2.59 18.82 6.02
CA LYS A 247 3.95 18.28 5.93
C LYS A 247 4.01 16.82 6.42
N ILE A 248 3.22 16.50 7.43
CA ILE A 248 3.07 15.16 8.01
C ILE A 248 1.68 14.67 7.62
N ILE A 249 1.63 13.62 6.80
CA ILE A 249 0.38 13.06 6.26
C ILE A 249 -0.60 12.66 7.38
N TYR A 250 -0.10 12.24 8.53
CA TYR A 250 -0.91 11.82 9.68
C TYR A 250 -1.63 12.99 10.37
N ASN A 251 -1.19 14.23 10.14
CA ASN A 251 -1.90 15.44 10.60
C ASN A 251 -3.26 15.63 9.92
N VAL A 252 -3.52 15.00 8.78
CA VAL A 252 -4.82 15.09 8.11
C VAL A 252 -5.93 14.55 9.02
N ALA A 253 -5.73 13.40 9.66
CA ALA A 253 -6.72 12.84 10.59
C ALA A 253 -6.98 13.79 11.78
N LYS A 254 -5.93 14.38 12.35
CA LYS A 254 -6.04 15.39 13.41
C LYS A 254 -6.87 16.59 12.95
N SER A 255 -6.53 17.18 11.79
CA SER A 255 -7.21 18.36 11.25
C SER A 255 -8.69 18.11 10.92
N LEU A 256 -9.03 16.93 10.40
CA LEU A 256 -10.41 16.55 10.14
C LEU A 256 -11.21 16.34 11.42
N HIS A 257 -10.61 15.73 12.45
CA HIS A 257 -11.24 15.53 13.75
C HIS A 257 -11.50 16.87 14.47
N GLU A 258 -10.53 17.80 14.46
CA GLU A 258 -10.68 19.15 15.03
C GLU A 258 -11.82 19.97 14.39
N GLN A 259 -12.25 19.58 13.17
CA GLN A 259 -13.41 20.17 12.50
C GLN A 259 -14.70 19.33 12.71
N ASN A 260 -14.71 18.39 13.64
CA ASN A 260 -15.85 17.56 14.06
C ASN A 260 -16.46 16.71 12.92
N ILE A 261 -15.66 16.26 11.95
CA ILE A 261 -16.17 15.45 10.81
C ILE A 261 -16.83 14.16 11.27
N ASP A 262 -16.32 13.54 12.32
CA ASP A 262 -16.85 12.32 12.92
C ASP A 262 -18.22 12.55 13.57
N ASP A 263 -18.41 13.66 14.28
CA ASP A 263 -19.72 14.02 14.86
C ASP A 263 -20.77 14.27 13.78
N ILE A 264 -20.39 14.92 12.68
CA ILE A 264 -21.26 15.13 11.52
C ILE A 264 -21.70 13.79 10.93
N ILE A 265 -20.75 12.84 10.74
CA ILE A 265 -21.01 11.50 10.22
C ILE A 265 -21.91 10.70 11.18
N LEU A 266 -21.60 10.69 12.47
CA LEU A 266 -22.37 9.96 13.49
C LEU A 266 -23.79 10.51 13.61
N LYS A 267 -23.97 11.83 13.58
CA LYS A 267 -25.26 12.49 13.57
C LYS A 267 -26.10 12.08 12.35
N HIS A 268 -25.48 12.03 11.15
CA HIS A 268 -26.17 11.59 9.93
C HIS A 268 -26.67 10.15 10.06
N PHE A 269 -25.83 9.25 10.54
CA PHE A 269 -26.14 7.83 10.70
C PHE A 269 -26.97 7.50 11.94
N LYS A 270 -27.18 8.46 12.83
CA LYS A 270 -27.83 8.29 14.14
C LYS A 270 -27.14 7.21 14.97
N ILE A 271 -25.81 7.19 14.95
CA ILE A 271 -24.98 6.28 15.74
C ILE A 271 -24.57 7.00 17.02
N ASP A 272 -24.84 6.36 18.17
CA ASP A 272 -24.29 6.75 19.46
C ASP A 272 -22.95 6.03 19.66
N ALA A 273 -21.86 6.77 19.80
CA ALA A 273 -20.52 6.26 19.97
C ALA A 273 -19.74 7.10 20.99
N LYS A 274 -18.74 6.49 21.62
CA LYS A 274 -17.85 7.21 22.55
C LYS A 274 -17.06 8.31 21.81
N GLU A 275 -16.51 9.26 22.57
CA GLU A 275 -15.54 10.22 22.04
C GLU A 275 -14.33 9.50 21.42
N ALA A 276 -13.76 10.10 20.38
CA ALA A 276 -12.59 9.51 19.71
C ALA A 276 -11.35 9.63 20.61
N ASP A 277 -10.75 8.51 20.97
CA ASP A 277 -9.45 8.51 21.63
C ASP A 277 -8.33 8.64 20.58
N MET A 278 -7.87 9.86 20.38
CA MET A 278 -6.79 10.18 19.43
C MET A 278 -5.41 10.26 20.09
N SER A 279 -5.26 9.87 21.35
CA SER A 279 -4.02 10.04 22.13
C SER A 279 -2.81 9.35 21.48
N GLU A 280 -2.92 8.08 21.09
CA GLU A 280 -1.83 7.34 20.41
C GLU A 280 -1.47 7.99 19.06
N TRP A 281 -2.48 8.46 18.31
CA TRP A 281 -2.25 9.13 17.04
C TRP A 281 -1.54 10.49 17.21
N TYR A 282 -1.89 11.22 18.25
CA TYR A 282 -1.22 12.49 18.58
C TYR A 282 0.22 12.24 19.05
N HIS A 283 0.47 11.21 19.85
CA HIS A 283 1.83 10.80 20.20
C HIS A 283 2.68 10.41 18.98
N LEU A 284 2.09 9.75 17.97
CA LEU A 284 2.80 9.49 16.70
C LEU A 284 3.20 10.81 16.02
N ILE A 285 2.29 11.78 15.92
CA ILE A 285 2.56 13.08 15.30
C ILE A 285 3.66 13.83 16.08
N GLU A 286 3.57 13.92 17.39
CA GLU A 286 4.57 14.54 18.26
C GLU A 286 5.94 13.87 18.08
N ARG A 287 5.98 12.54 17.98
CA ARG A 287 7.20 11.79 17.70
C ARG A 287 7.81 12.16 16.36
N ILE A 288 7.00 12.30 15.31
CA ILE A 288 7.48 12.72 13.99
C ILE A 288 7.97 14.16 14.00
N GLU A 289 7.32 15.06 14.74
CA GLU A 289 7.75 16.45 14.90
C GLU A 289 9.06 16.59 15.69
N SER A 290 9.34 15.65 16.58
CA SER A 290 10.53 15.64 17.45
C SER A 290 11.73 14.86 16.90
N LEU A 291 11.70 14.42 15.63
CA LEU A 291 12.81 13.68 15.01
C LEU A 291 14.12 14.47 15.08
N ASN A 292 15.19 13.79 15.48
CA ASN A 292 16.51 14.37 15.64
C ASN A 292 17.59 13.50 15.01
N GLY A 293 18.49 14.12 14.25
CA GLY A 293 19.55 13.43 13.52
C GLY A 293 19.03 12.59 12.36
N ASP A 294 19.89 12.38 11.39
CA ASP A 294 19.60 11.75 10.12
C ASP A 294 20.27 10.39 10.01
N ILE A 295 19.58 9.42 9.40
CA ILE A 295 20.12 8.13 8.98
C ILE A 295 19.94 8.04 7.47
N ARG A 296 21.03 7.82 6.74
CA ARG A 296 21.05 7.74 5.28
C ARG A 296 20.93 6.29 4.82
N ILE A 297 19.82 5.95 4.18
CA ILE A 297 19.56 4.61 3.65
C ILE A 297 19.55 4.67 2.13
N GLY A 298 20.44 3.90 1.50
CA GLY A 298 20.42 3.70 0.05
C GLY A 298 19.40 2.65 -0.34
N LEU A 299 18.38 3.04 -1.10
CA LEU A 299 17.45 2.12 -1.74
C LEU A 299 17.98 1.84 -3.16
N VAL A 300 18.64 0.69 -3.32
CA VAL A 300 19.22 0.27 -4.60
C VAL A 300 18.20 -0.56 -5.37
N GLY A 301 17.53 0.05 -6.32
CA GLY A 301 16.36 -0.54 -6.98
C GLY A 301 16.30 -0.30 -8.49
N LYS A 302 15.29 -0.93 -9.11
CA LYS A 302 15.03 -0.82 -10.57
C LYS A 302 14.08 0.33 -10.92
N TYR A 303 13.15 0.68 -10.02
CA TYR A 303 12.01 1.58 -10.29
C TYR A 303 12.15 2.92 -9.56
N VAL A 304 13.37 3.36 -9.29
CA VAL A 304 13.68 4.52 -8.44
C VAL A 304 13.24 5.87 -9.01
N ASN A 305 12.95 5.95 -10.30
CA ASN A 305 12.45 7.18 -10.93
C ASN A 305 10.98 7.48 -10.56
N LEU A 306 10.24 6.51 -10.04
CA LEU A 306 8.90 6.69 -9.47
C LEU A 306 8.93 6.19 -8.02
N HIS A 307 8.95 7.11 -7.07
CA HIS A 307 9.06 6.77 -5.64
C HIS A 307 7.89 5.91 -5.15
N ASP A 308 6.71 6.07 -5.74
CA ASP A 308 5.52 5.28 -5.41
C ASP A 308 5.68 3.77 -5.72
N ALA A 309 6.65 3.40 -6.57
CA ALA A 309 6.98 1.99 -6.83
C ALA A 309 7.54 1.26 -5.59
N TYR A 310 8.05 2.00 -4.61
CA TYR A 310 8.60 1.50 -3.35
C TYR A 310 7.96 2.17 -2.12
N LEU A 311 6.71 2.60 -2.26
CA LEU A 311 6.02 3.38 -1.22
C LEU A 311 6.00 2.67 0.14
N SER A 312 5.61 1.40 0.18
CA SER A 312 5.55 0.64 1.45
C SER A 312 6.93 0.41 2.06
N VAL A 313 7.98 0.22 1.25
CA VAL A 313 9.37 0.14 1.74
C VAL A 313 9.79 1.46 2.37
N ALA A 314 9.50 2.58 1.70
CA ALA A 314 9.81 3.92 2.22
C ALA A 314 9.06 4.22 3.52
N GLU A 315 7.78 3.89 3.58
CA GLU A 315 6.96 4.08 4.79
C GLU A 315 7.41 3.16 5.94
N ALA A 316 7.83 1.92 5.66
CA ALA A 316 8.36 1.00 6.66
C ALA A 316 9.70 1.49 7.25
N LEU A 317 10.59 2.03 6.40
CA LEU A 317 11.84 2.67 6.84
C LEU A 317 11.56 3.89 7.72
N LYS A 318 10.64 4.77 7.31
CA LYS A 318 10.23 5.94 8.09
C LYS A 318 9.62 5.53 9.43
N ALA A 319 8.73 4.53 9.45
CA ALA A 319 8.11 4.02 10.68
C ALA A 319 9.17 3.51 11.68
N ALA A 320 10.20 2.80 11.20
CA ALA A 320 11.33 2.42 12.03
C ALA A 320 12.14 3.64 12.53
N GLY A 321 12.31 4.64 11.67
CA GLY A 321 12.91 5.91 12.06
C GLY A 321 12.13 6.63 13.16
N TYR A 322 10.80 6.65 13.09
CA TYR A 322 9.93 7.23 14.12
C TYR A 322 10.10 6.53 15.48
N TYR A 323 10.27 5.21 15.46
CA TYR A 323 10.51 4.45 16.68
C TYR A 323 11.78 4.92 17.43
N PHE A 324 12.85 5.26 16.69
CA PHE A 324 14.13 5.73 17.23
C PHE A 324 14.27 7.26 17.27
N TYR A 325 13.22 8.02 16.98
CA TYR A 325 13.26 9.48 16.85
C TYR A 325 14.29 9.97 15.83
N LYS A 326 14.49 9.21 14.73
CA LYS A 326 15.44 9.53 13.66
C LYS A 326 14.73 9.83 12.36
N ARG A 327 15.22 10.82 11.63
CA ARG A 327 14.78 11.11 10.28
C ARG A 327 15.53 10.19 9.31
N ILE A 328 14.78 9.41 8.53
CA ILE A 328 15.37 8.56 7.50
C ILE A 328 15.44 9.36 6.20
N LEU A 329 16.67 9.52 5.70
CA LEU A 329 16.95 10.08 4.38
C LEU A 329 17.14 8.92 3.40
N ILE A 330 16.16 8.71 2.53
CA ILE A 330 16.20 7.63 1.53
C ILE A 330 16.84 8.18 0.26
N GLU A 331 18.01 7.61 -0.10
CA GLU A 331 18.68 7.87 -1.36
C GLU A 331 18.27 6.81 -2.37
N TYR A 332 17.45 7.19 -3.36
CA TYR A 332 16.98 6.29 -4.42
C TYR A 332 18.08 6.16 -5.48
N ILE A 333 18.64 4.96 -5.61
CA ILE A 333 19.81 4.69 -6.47
C ILE A 333 19.42 3.71 -7.56
N ASP A 334 19.49 4.14 -8.83
CA ASP A 334 19.26 3.26 -9.96
C ASP A 334 20.35 2.21 -10.07
N SER A 335 20.01 0.95 -9.87
CA SER A 335 20.93 -0.16 -9.90
C SER A 335 21.61 -0.35 -11.27
N SER A 336 20.97 0.07 -12.36
CA SER A 336 21.56 -0.01 -13.70
C SER A 336 22.76 0.92 -13.90
N LEU A 337 22.93 1.90 -13.01
CA LEU A 337 24.04 2.86 -13.02
C LEU A 337 25.17 2.49 -12.07
N ILE A 338 25.07 1.36 -11.36
CA ILE A 338 26.13 0.86 -10.45
C ILE A 338 27.03 -0.10 -11.21
N THR A 339 28.34 0.14 -11.08
CA THR A 339 29.40 -0.70 -11.65
C THR A 339 30.46 -0.97 -10.58
N LYS A 340 31.36 -1.93 -10.84
CA LYS A 340 32.53 -2.19 -9.96
C LYS A 340 33.38 -0.97 -9.69
N ASP A 341 33.50 -0.08 -10.68
CA ASP A 341 34.38 1.10 -10.61
C ASP A 341 33.76 2.24 -9.80
N ASN A 342 32.43 2.35 -9.74
CA ASN A 342 31.75 3.50 -9.09
C ASN A 342 30.95 3.11 -7.83
N VAL A 343 30.82 1.85 -7.48
CA VAL A 343 30.02 1.38 -6.34
C VAL A 343 30.45 2.03 -5.03
N SER A 344 31.76 2.15 -4.79
CA SER A 344 32.31 2.79 -3.60
C SER A 344 31.93 4.27 -3.51
N GLU A 345 32.02 5.02 -4.63
CA GLU A 345 31.63 6.43 -4.66
C GLU A 345 30.15 6.62 -4.35
N LYS A 346 29.29 5.77 -4.95
CA LYS A 346 27.84 5.87 -4.80
C LYS A 346 27.31 5.45 -3.43
N LEU A 347 27.99 4.53 -2.75
CA LEU A 347 27.44 3.89 -1.54
C LEU A 347 28.21 4.21 -0.24
N ALA A 348 29.40 4.84 -0.30
CA ALA A 348 30.25 5.03 0.88
C ALA A 348 29.66 5.95 1.96
N ASN A 349 28.73 6.83 1.61
CA ASN A 349 28.13 7.79 2.54
C ASN A 349 26.83 7.29 3.20
N LEU A 350 26.43 6.06 2.93
CA LEU A 350 25.22 5.46 3.46
C LEU A 350 25.46 4.80 4.82
N ASP A 351 24.46 4.80 5.67
CA ASP A 351 24.47 4.13 6.97
C ASP A 351 23.90 2.70 6.87
N GLY A 352 23.12 2.43 5.80
CA GLY A 352 22.58 1.14 5.47
C GLY A 352 22.10 1.08 4.03
N ILE A 353 21.96 -0.13 3.49
CA ILE A 353 21.53 -0.37 2.11
C ILE A 353 20.34 -1.32 2.13
N ILE A 354 19.29 -0.99 1.36
CA ILE A 354 18.16 -1.87 1.11
C ILE A 354 18.07 -2.20 -0.37
N VAL A 355 17.93 -3.50 -0.69
CA VAL A 355 17.69 -4.01 -2.03
C VAL A 355 16.27 -4.58 -2.07
N PRO A 356 15.31 -3.84 -2.64
CA PRO A 356 13.90 -4.22 -2.63
C PRO A 356 13.56 -5.28 -3.67
N GLY A 357 12.29 -5.70 -3.65
CA GLY A 357 11.70 -6.58 -4.67
C GLY A 357 11.69 -5.97 -6.08
N GLY A 358 11.55 -6.83 -7.08
CA GLY A 358 11.45 -6.45 -8.49
C GLY A 358 11.42 -7.67 -9.39
N PHE A 359 11.09 -7.46 -10.68
CA PHE A 359 11.04 -8.50 -11.71
C PHE A 359 11.94 -8.16 -12.90
N GLY A 360 12.36 -9.20 -13.65
CA GLY A 360 13.19 -9.06 -14.85
C GLY A 360 14.67 -8.81 -14.55
N ASP A 361 15.48 -8.77 -15.59
CA ASP A 361 16.95 -8.80 -15.57
C ASP A 361 17.63 -7.42 -15.47
N ARG A 362 16.89 -6.33 -15.72
CA ARG A 362 17.45 -4.98 -15.71
C ARG A 362 18.07 -4.60 -14.37
N GLY A 363 19.33 -4.16 -14.38
CA GLY A 363 20.04 -3.62 -13.20
C GLY A 363 20.47 -4.67 -12.17
N ILE A 364 20.38 -5.97 -12.47
CA ILE A 364 20.74 -7.08 -11.56
C ILE A 364 22.22 -7.03 -11.17
N GLU A 365 23.12 -6.85 -12.13
CA GLU A 365 24.56 -6.84 -11.84
C GLU A 365 24.95 -5.67 -10.92
N GLY A 366 24.30 -4.50 -11.08
CA GLY A 366 24.53 -3.38 -10.16
C GLY A 366 24.00 -3.64 -8.74
N MET A 367 22.87 -4.37 -8.60
CA MET A 367 22.41 -4.82 -7.27
C MET A 367 23.40 -5.79 -6.64
N LEU A 368 23.94 -6.75 -7.43
CA LEU A 368 24.95 -7.70 -6.97
C LEU A 368 26.23 -6.98 -6.50
N GLU A 369 26.70 -5.98 -7.24
CA GLU A 369 27.86 -5.17 -6.82
C GLU A 369 27.56 -4.38 -5.53
N ALA A 370 26.35 -3.85 -5.36
CA ALA A 370 25.94 -3.17 -4.13
C ALA A 370 25.90 -4.13 -2.93
N ILE A 371 25.35 -5.34 -3.11
CA ILE A 371 25.30 -6.39 -2.09
C ILE A 371 26.72 -6.81 -1.69
N LYS A 372 27.59 -7.03 -2.67
CA LYS A 372 29.00 -7.38 -2.45
C LYS A 372 29.73 -6.26 -1.69
N PHE A 373 29.52 -5.01 -2.09
CA PHE A 373 30.11 -3.85 -1.43
C PHE A 373 29.67 -3.76 0.04
N ALA A 374 28.40 -3.91 0.32
CA ALA A 374 27.87 -3.92 1.68
C ALA A 374 28.47 -5.06 2.51
N ARG A 375 28.53 -6.27 1.97
CA ARG A 375 29.08 -7.45 2.65
C ARG A 375 30.54 -7.25 3.04
N LEU A 376 31.38 -6.75 2.13
CA LEU A 376 32.81 -6.58 2.34
C LEU A 376 33.17 -5.41 3.25
N ASN A 377 32.28 -4.41 3.36
CA ASN A 377 32.50 -3.20 4.16
C ASN A 377 31.67 -3.16 5.46
N ASN A 378 31.02 -4.28 5.83
CA ASN A 378 30.17 -4.39 7.00
C ASN A 378 29.03 -3.33 7.08
N ILE A 379 28.56 -2.86 5.92
CA ILE A 379 27.42 -1.93 5.86
C ILE A 379 26.13 -2.73 6.07
N PRO A 380 25.26 -2.35 7.02
CA PRO A 380 23.99 -3.00 7.22
C PRO A 380 23.20 -3.14 5.90
N LEU A 381 22.77 -4.36 5.58
CA LEU A 381 22.05 -4.65 4.33
C LEU A 381 20.77 -5.42 4.57
N PHE A 382 19.69 -4.95 3.94
CA PHE A 382 18.41 -5.63 3.91
C PHE A 382 18.00 -6.00 2.48
N GLY A 383 17.87 -7.29 2.19
CA GLY A 383 17.40 -7.81 0.90
C GLY A 383 15.95 -8.29 1.01
N ILE A 384 15.04 -7.70 0.24
CA ILE A 384 13.63 -8.08 0.22
C ILE A 384 13.31 -8.80 -1.10
N CYS A 385 12.69 -9.98 -1.04
CA CYS A 385 12.24 -10.77 -2.18
C CYS A 385 13.38 -10.98 -3.20
N LEU A 386 13.41 -10.24 -4.31
CA LEU A 386 14.54 -10.24 -5.25
C LEU A 386 15.88 -9.95 -4.54
N GLY A 387 15.89 -9.03 -3.57
CA GLY A 387 17.09 -8.69 -2.81
C GLY A 387 17.67 -9.89 -2.06
N MET A 388 16.84 -10.74 -1.45
CA MET A 388 17.28 -12.00 -0.84
C MET A 388 17.84 -12.97 -1.88
N GLN A 389 17.17 -13.11 -3.02
CA GLN A 389 17.62 -14.00 -4.10
C GLN A 389 19.01 -13.57 -4.61
N LEU A 390 19.24 -12.27 -4.74
CA LEU A 390 20.52 -11.73 -5.15
C LEU A 390 21.62 -11.88 -4.08
N ILE A 391 21.26 -11.85 -2.79
CA ILE A 391 22.19 -12.22 -1.70
C ILE A 391 22.70 -13.66 -1.91
N CYS A 392 21.81 -14.60 -2.19
CA CYS A 392 22.19 -16.00 -2.43
C CYS A 392 23.08 -16.15 -3.67
N ILE A 393 22.76 -15.45 -4.76
CA ILE A 393 23.55 -15.47 -6.01
C ILE A 393 24.93 -14.84 -5.79
N GLU A 394 25.00 -13.66 -5.13
CA GLU A 394 26.28 -12.99 -4.85
C GLU A 394 27.20 -13.89 -4.02
N TYR A 395 26.64 -14.48 -2.96
CA TYR A 395 27.40 -15.37 -2.08
C TYR A 395 27.88 -16.63 -2.82
N ALA A 396 27.01 -17.25 -3.62
CA ALA A 396 27.38 -18.39 -4.44
C ALA A 396 28.51 -18.06 -5.42
N ARG A 397 28.47 -16.88 -6.08
CA ARG A 397 29.50 -16.46 -7.04
C ARG A 397 30.85 -16.15 -6.37
N ASN A 398 30.85 -15.46 -5.24
CA ASN A 398 32.06 -14.87 -4.67
C ASN A 398 32.66 -15.66 -3.50
N GLU A 399 31.85 -16.40 -2.73
CA GLU A 399 32.32 -17.16 -1.56
C GLU A 399 32.36 -18.67 -1.79
N ILE A 400 31.40 -19.21 -2.57
CA ILE A 400 31.37 -20.66 -2.91
C ILE A 400 32.19 -20.95 -4.18
N GLY A 401 32.20 -20.01 -5.13
CA GLY A 401 32.96 -20.10 -6.36
C GLY A 401 32.16 -20.57 -7.58
N TYR A 402 30.82 -20.61 -7.50
CA TYR A 402 29.94 -20.91 -8.62
C TYR A 402 29.81 -19.66 -9.52
N LYS A 403 30.80 -19.46 -10.41
CA LYS A 403 30.93 -18.25 -11.24
C LYS A 403 29.73 -17.93 -12.11
N ASP A 404 29.00 -18.94 -12.54
CA ASP A 404 27.79 -18.88 -13.36
C ASP A 404 26.49 -18.92 -12.51
N ALA A 405 26.58 -18.86 -11.17
CA ALA A 405 25.40 -18.86 -10.30
C ALA A 405 24.43 -17.74 -10.70
N ASN A 406 23.17 -18.10 -10.91
CA ASN A 406 22.16 -17.17 -11.39
C ASN A 406 20.75 -17.60 -10.98
N SER A 407 19.77 -16.81 -11.38
CA SER A 407 18.36 -17.16 -11.34
C SER A 407 17.91 -17.72 -12.69
N GLY A 408 17.06 -18.73 -12.70
CA GLY A 408 16.36 -19.21 -13.90
C GLY A 408 15.46 -18.14 -14.55
N GLU A 409 15.17 -17.04 -13.84
CA GLU A 409 14.50 -15.85 -14.40
C GLU A 409 15.39 -15.10 -15.39
N PHE A 410 16.69 -14.99 -15.11
CA PHE A 410 17.63 -14.14 -15.87
C PHE A 410 18.46 -14.94 -16.87
N ASP A 411 18.78 -16.20 -16.52
CA ASP A 411 19.56 -17.10 -17.37
C ASP A 411 19.03 -18.54 -17.23
N LYS A 412 18.30 -18.99 -18.23
CA LYS A 412 17.72 -20.35 -18.26
C LYS A 412 18.74 -21.46 -18.50
N GLU A 413 19.91 -21.11 -19.00
CA GLU A 413 20.98 -22.07 -19.36
C GLU A 413 22.03 -22.23 -18.26
N THR A 414 21.93 -21.46 -17.16
CA THR A 414 22.89 -21.54 -16.06
C THR A 414 22.90 -22.95 -15.44
N LYS A 415 24.08 -23.47 -15.14
CA LYS A 415 24.24 -24.77 -14.46
C LYS A 415 23.97 -24.67 -12.96
N HIS A 416 24.21 -23.50 -12.39
CA HIS A 416 23.99 -23.21 -10.97
C HIS A 416 22.83 -22.23 -10.82
N ASN A 417 21.61 -22.71 -11.12
CA ASN A 417 20.36 -21.96 -10.93
C ASN A 417 19.98 -21.95 -9.44
N ILE A 418 20.72 -21.14 -8.68
CA ILE A 418 20.53 -20.97 -7.23
C ILE A 418 19.10 -20.54 -6.89
N ILE A 419 18.49 -19.80 -7.81
CA ILE A 419 17.09 -19.37 -7.76
C ILE A 419 16.36 -19.97 -8.94
N ASP A 420 15.22 -20.62 -8.68
CA ASP A 420 14.45 -21.34 -9.70
C ASP A 420 12.95 -21.14 -9.50
N TYR A 421 12.15 -21.62 -10.45
CA TYR A 421 10.70 -21.60 -10.36
C TYR A 421 10.19 -22.36 -9.13
N LEU A 422 9.12 -21.82 -8.55
CA LEU A 422 8.26 -22.59 -7.63
C LEU A 422 7.72 -23.85 -8.32
N GLU A 423 7.45 -24.89 -7.54
CA GLU A 423 6.70 -26.05 -8.03
C GLU A 423 5.38 -25.60 -8.67
N ASN A 424 5.06 -26.15 -9.85
CA ASN A 424 3.89 -25.79 -10.68
C ASN A 424 3.94 -24.42 -11.36
N GLN A 425 5.05 -23.70 -11.33
CA GLN A 425 5.32 -22.54 -12.18
C GLN A 425 6.11 -23.00 -13.42
N TYR A 426 5.76 -22.50 -14.59
CA TYR A 426 6.45 -22.80 -15.85
C TYR A 426 6.17 -21.75 -16.91
N ASP A 427 6.97 -21.71 -17.97
CA ASP A 427 6.76 -20.83 -19.11
C ASP A 427 5.41 -21.11 -19.79
N GLY A 428 4.65 -20.06 -20.09
CA GLY A 428 3.33 -20.16 -20.74
C GLY A 428 2.13 -20.19 -19.80
N ILE A 429 2.35 -20.21 -18.47
CA ILE A 429 1.27 -19.97 -17.50
C ILE A 429 0.82 -18.50 -17.57
N ASN A 430 -0.43 -18.22 -17.26
CA ASN A 430 -0.92 -16.84 -17.11
C ASN A 430 -0.05 -16.08 -16.10
N ILE A 431 0.42 -14.88 -16.48
CA ILE A 431 1.31 -14.09 -15.61
C ILE A 431 0.56 -13.55 -14.40
N GLY A 432 -0.66 -13.06 -14.59
CA GLY A 432 -1.47 -12.47 -13.51
C GLY A 432 -2.10 -13.54 -12.60
N GLY A 433 -2.05 -13.30 -11.28
CA GLY A 433 -2.71 -14.12 -10.27
C GLY A 433 -2.13 -15.53 -10.05
N THR A 434 -0.91 -15.80 -10.55
CA THR A 434 -0.27 -17.14 -10.46
C THR A 434 0.98 -17.15 -9.58
N LEU A 435 1.33 -16.03 -8.98
CA LEU A 435 2.44 -15.92 -8.03
C LEU A 435 2.08 -16.59 -6.69
N ARG A 436 3.07 -16.83 -5.84
CA ARG A 436 2.86 -17.09 -4.42
C ARG A 436 2.46 -15.78 -3.77
N LEU A 437 1.18 -15.65 -3.42
CA LEU A 437 0.54 -14.40 -2.99
C LEU A 437 -0.10 -14.54 -1.62
N GLY A 438 0.08 -13.50 -0.78
CA GLY A 438 -0.57 -13.39 0.51
C GLY A 438 0.25 -13.93 1.68
N LEU A 439 -0.44 -14.23 2.76
CA LEU A 439 0.16 -14.56 4.05
C LEU A 439 0.56 -16.04 4.14
N TYR A 440 1.83 -16.31 4.43
CA TYR A 440 2.35 -17.67 4.63
C TYR A 440 3.10 -17.78 5.94
N ASP A 441 3.11 -19.01 6.49
CA ASP A 441 3.85 -19.35 7.70
C ASP A 441 5.37 -19.36 7.40
N CYS A 442 6.17 -18.86 8.34
CA CYS A 442 7.62 -19.02 8.36
C CYS A 442 8.05 -19.39 9.76
N HIS A 443 8.86 -20.43 9.88
CA HIS A 443 9.46 -20.88 11.13
C HIS A 443 10.91 -20.42 11.23
N ILE A 444 11.28 -19.74 12.30
CA ILE A 444 12.64 -19.29 12.58
C ILE A 444 13.41 -20.45 13.24
N GLU A 445 14.47 -20.92 12.56
CA GLU A 445 15.19 -22.15 12.92
C GLU A 445 16.29 -21.92 13.99
N ASP A 446 16.82 -20.70 14.12
CA ASP A 446 17.94 -20.38 15.00
C ASP A 446 17.59 -19.27 15.99
N MET A 447 17.48 -19.62 17.27
CA MET A 447 17.18 -18.68 18.37
C MET A 447 18.33 -17.70 18.68
N GLU A 448 19.54 -17.97 18.21
CA GLU A 448 20.69 -17.04 18.35
C GLU A 448 20.79 -16.07 17.18
N SER A 449 20.00 -16.27 16.12
CA SER A 449 19.99 -15.42 14.93
C SER A 449 19.54 -13.99 15.24
N LYS A 450 19.98 -13.03 14.43
CA LYS A 450 19.45 -11.64 14.46
C LYS A 450 17.96 -11.63 14.09
N THR A 451 17.56 -12.53 13.17
CA THR A 451 16.15 -12.73 12.80
C THR A 451 15.29 -13.06 14.03
N TYR A 452 15.69 -14.03 14.86
CA TYR A 452 14.96 -14.36 16.08
C TYR A 452 14.95 -13.19 17.07
N LYS A 453 16.08 -12.50 17.22
CA LYS A 453 16.19 -11.31 18.10
C LYS A 453 15.23 -10.21 17.70
N ALA A 454 15.01 -10.01 16.40
CA ALA A 454 14.05 -9.05 15.90
C ALA A 454 12.61 -9.42 16.22
N TYR A 455 12.19 -10.65 15.89
CA TYR A 455 10.79 -11.07 16.06
C TYR A 455 10.41 -11.52 17.48
N GLN A 456 11.34 -12.10 18.24
CA GLN A 456 11.11 -12.72 19.57
C GLN A 456 10.03 -13.82 19.52
N LYS A 457 9.89 -14.49 18.37
CA LYS A 457 8.93 -15.57 18.10
C LYS A 457 9.54 -16.55 17.12
N LEU A 458 9.20 -17.84 17.28
CA LEU A 458 9.63 -18.89 16.33
C LEU A 458 8.72 -18.95 15.09
N ASP A 459 7.42 -18.84 15.30
CA ASP A 459 6.46 -18.93 14.20
C ASP A 459 5.91 -17.54 13.87
N ILE A 460 6.12 -17.13 12.63
CA ILE A 460 5.67 -15.85 12.10
C ILE A 460 4.85 -16.06 10.82
N LYS A 461 4.14 -15.03 10.41
CA LYS A 461 3.39 -15.03 9.16
C LYS A 461 3.70 -13.75 8.40
N GLU A 462 4.04 -13.91 7.12
CA GLU A 462 4.47 -12.79 6.28
C GLU A 462 3.83 -12.86 4.89
N ARG A 463 3.66 -11.69 4.25
CA ARG A 463 3.05 -11.59 2.91
C ARG A 463 4.07 -11.81 1.81
N HIS A 464 3.70 -12.60 0.82
CA HIS A 464 4.55 -12.95 -0.34
C HIS A 464 3.98 -12.40 -1.64
N ARG A 465 4.88 -12.13 -2.58
CA ARG A 465 4.59 -11.78 -3.97
C ARG A 465 5.76 -12.17 -4.87
N HIS A 466 5.90 -13.44 -5.20
CA HIS A 466 7.01 -13.92 -6.03
C HIS A 466 6.69 -15.22 -6.76
N ARG A 467 7.49 -15.53 -7.77
CA ARG A 467 7.41 -16.73 -8.61
C ARG A 467 8.63 -17.62 -8.47
N TYR A 468 9.78 -17.06 -8.13
CA TYR A 468 11.06 -17.72 -8.00
C TYR A 468 11.45 -17.82 -6.54
N GLU A 469 12.19 -18.87 -6.21
CA GLU A 469 12.65 -19.17 -4.85
C GLU A 469 14.05 -19.78 -4.85
N VAL A 470 14.66 -19.89 -3.68
CA VAL A 470 15.92 -20.61 -3.48
C VAL A 470 15.74 -22.08 -3.89
N ASN A 471 16.59 -22.54 -4.79
CA ASN A 471 16.59 -23.93 -5.27
C ASN A 471 17.20 -24.86 -4.23
N ASN A 472 16.40 -25.74 -3.67
CA ASN A 472 16.82 -26.70 -2.64
C ASN A 472 17.92 -27.69 -3.11
N LYS A 473 18.28 -27.70 -4.40
CA LYS A 473 19.41 -28.51 -4.90
C LYS A 473 20.79 -27.94 -4.54
N PHE A 474 20.83 -26.66 -4.10
CA PHE A 474 22.07 -25.93 -3.81
C PHE A 474 22.14 -25.46 -2.35
N LEU A 475 21.58 -26.24 -1.41
CA LEU A 475 21.56 -25.86 0.01
C LEU A 475 22.96 -25.80 0.64
N GLU A 476 23.97 -26.40 0.02
CA GLU A 476 25.37 -26.33 0.47
C GLU A 476 25.95 -24.91 0.48
N ILE A 477 25.35 -23.95 -0.24
CA ILE A 477 25.76 -22.54 -0.16
C ILE A 477 25.55 -21.96 1.24
N PHE A 478 24.66 -22.56 2.04
CA PHE A 478 24.33 -22.13 3.41
C PHE A 478 25.17 -22.83 4.49
N ASP A 479 26.12 -23.69 4.14
CA ASP A 479 26.93 -24.44 5.12
C ASP A 479 28.03 -23.58 5.77
N LYS A 480 28.41 -22.46 5.12
CA LYS A 480 29.43 -21.53 5.63
C LYS A 480 28.82 -20.42 6.48
N ASP A 481 29.12 -19.17 6.20
CA ASP A 481 28.70 -18.00 6.99
C ASP A 481 27.29 -17.50 6.66
N LEU A 482 26.81 -17.72 5.42
CA LEU A 482 25.41 -17.45 5.07
C LEU A 482 24.56 -18.61 5.60
N LYS A 483 23.60 -18.30 6.45
CA LYS A 483 22.73 -19.26 7.12
C LYS A 483 21.27 -19.09 6.73
N ILE A 484 20.53 -20.18 6.64
CA ILE A 484 19.08 -20.15 6.62
C ILE A 484 18.64 -19.97 8.07
N THR A 485 17.85 -18.92 8.33
CA THR A 485 17.29 -18.65 9.64
C THR A 485 15.78 -18.71 9.68
N GLY A 486 15.12 -18.84 8.52
CA GLY A 486 13.68 -19.03 8.44
C GLY A 486 13.28 -19.94 7.27
N ARG A 487 12.29 -20.82 7.50
CA ARG A 487 11.71 -21.73 6.52
C ARG A 487 10.20 -21.83 6.60
N ASN A 488 9.58 -22.09 5.47
CA ASN A 488 8.24 -22.65 5.48
C ASN A 488 8.34 -24.16 5.65
N LEU A 489 7.92 -24.67 6.81
CA LEU A 489 8.09 -26.11 7.14
C LEU A 489 7.22 -27.03 6.27
N LYS A 490 6.11 -26.55 5.70
CA LYS A 490 5.21 -27.37 4.87
C LYS A 490 5.77 -27.61 3.47
N SER A 491 6.34 -26.56 2.88
CA SER A 491 6.90 -26.61 1.52
C SER A 491 8.42 -26.73 1.51
N ASN A 492 9.08 -26.70 2.66
CA ASN A 492 10.52 -26.70 2.83
C ASN A 492 11.25 -25.59 2.04
N LEU A 493 10.61 -24.43 1.90
CA LEU A 493 11.15 -23.28 1.17
C LEU A 493 11.95 -22.38 2.12
N VAL A 494 13.05 -21.84 1.59
CA VAL A 494 13.90 -20.88 2.31
C VAL A 494 13.22 -19.52 2.33
N GLU A 495 12.94 -19.01 3.50
CA GLU A 495 12.21 -17.74 3.69
C GLU A 495 13.11 -16.61 4.16
N ILE A 496 14.14 -16.91 4.96
CA ILE A 496 15.07 -15.92 5.50
C ILE A 496 16.50 -16.47 5.46
N VAL A 497 17.43 -15.63 5.02
CA VAL A 497 18.87 -15.90 5.10
C VAL A 497 19.58 -14.80 5.87
N GLU A 498 20.63 -15.16 6.60
CA GLU A 498 21.40 -14.24 7.43
C GLU A 498 22.90 -14.53 7.31
N LEU A 499 23.72 -13.50 7.13
CA LEU A 499 25.17 -13.60 7.22
C LEU A 499 25.61 -13.52 8.69
N LYS A 500 26.11 -14.62 9.25
CA LYS A 500 26.37 -14.78 10.68
C LYS A 500 27.34 -13.76 11.26
N ASN A 501 28.48 -13.56 10.60
CA ASN A 501 29.58 -12.73 11.10
C ASN A 501 29.52 -11.27 10.64
N HIS A 502 28.39 -10.80 10.13
CA HIS A 502 28.16 -9.43 9.72
C HIS A 502 27.33 -8.68 10.77
N PRO A 503 27.55 -7.37 11.00
CA PRO A 503 26.75 -6.59 11.95
C PRO A 503 25.23 -6.73 11.75
N TRP A 504 24.76 -6.57 10.51
CA TRP A 504 23.38 -6.85 10.12
C TRP A 504 23.30 -7.08 8.61
N PHE A 505 22.98 -8.28 8.18
CA PHE A 505 22.89 -8.64 6.77
C PHE A 505 21.87 -9.76 6.63
N ILE A 506 20.64 -9.36 6.28
CA ILE A 506 19.48 -10.27 6.25
C ILE A 506 18.78 -10.13 4.91
N GLY A 507 18.38 -11.26 4.35
CA GLY A 507 17.48 -11.36 3.20
C GLY A 507 16.21 -12.11 3.59
N CYS A 508 15.03 -11.63 3.15
CA CYS A 508 13.77 -12.34 3.29
C CYS A 508 13.05 -12.46 1.95
N GLN A 509 12.39 -13.62 1.71
CA GLN A 509 11.66 -13.88 0.47
C GLN A 509 10.30 -13.17 0.44
N PHE A 510 9.73 -12.91 1.57
CA PHE A 510 8.49 -12.19 1.77
C PHE A 510 8.68 -10.66 1.75
N HIS A 511 7.57 -9.93 1.84
CA HIS A 511 7.49 -8.48 1.79
C HIS A 511 7.07 -7.90 3.17
N PRO A 512 8.01 -7.71 4.12
CA PRO A 512 7.71 -7.23 5.47
C PRO A 512 7.19 -5.80 5.50
N GLU A 513 7.45 -5.01 4.44
CA GLU A 513 6.95 -3.65 4.28
C GLU A 513 5.42 -3.57 4.29
N PHE A 514 4.71 -4.60 3.80
CA PHE A 514 3.25 -4.60 3.78
C PHE A 514 2.61 -4.73 5.16
N LEU A 515 3.33 -5.27 6.14
CA LEU A 515 2.86 -5.42 7.52
C LEU A 515 3.34 -4.31 8.45
N SER A 516 4.19 -3.39 7.98
CA SER A 516 4.65 -2.26 8.79
C SER A 516 3.55 -1.21 8.96
N ARG A 517 3.49 -0.60 10.15
CA ARG A 517 2.54 0.45 10.51
C ARG A 517 3.29 1.62 11.14
N PRO A 518 2.81 2.86 11.02
CA PRO A 518 3.51 4.03 11.59
C PRO A 518 3.64 3.97 13.11
N GLU A 519 2.65 3.41 13.79
CA GLU A 519 2.65 3.23 15.25
C GLU A 519 3.38 1.95 15.69
N ARG A 520 3.50 0.97 14.78
CA ARG A 520 4.06 -0.37 15.04
C ARG A 520 4.90 -0.81 13.84
N CYS A 521 6.13 -0.30 13.79
CA CYS A 521 7.05 -0.65 12.70
C CYS A 521 7.38 -2.14 12.71
N HIS A 522 7.61 -2.69 11.52
CA HIS A 522 7.95 -4.10 11.36
C HIS A 522 9.29 -4.44 12.01
N PRO A 523 9.43 -5.59 12.71
CA PRO A 523 10.64 -5.94 13.46
C PRO A 523 11.94 -5.90 12.65
N LEU A 524 11.95 -6.44 11.43
CA LEU A 524 13.14 -6.45 10.58
C LEU A 524 13.56 -5.04 10.16
N PHE A 525 12.61 -4.14 9.88
CA PHE A 525 12.93 -2.74 9.57
C PHE A 525 13.46 -2.00 10.81
N LYS A 526 12.88 -2.27 11.98
CA LYS A 526 13.34 -1.71 13.23
C LYS A 526 14.80 -2.06 13.48
N ASP A 527 15.15 -3.35 13.47
CA ASP A 527 16.50 -3.81 13.77
C ASP A 527 17.50 -3.41 12.67
N PHE A 528 17.07 -3.33 11.41
CA PHE A 528 17.89 -2.78 10.32
C PHE A 528 18.28 -1.31 10.57
N ILE A 529 17.31 -0.47 10.96
CA ILE A 529 17.60 0.94 11.29
C ILE A 529 18.45 1.06 12.54
N GLU A 530 18.24 0.22 13.56
CA GLU A 530 19.11 0.18 14.74
C GLU A 530 20.56 -0.13 14.37
N ALA A 531 20.77 -1.14 13.51
CA ALA A 531 22.11 -1.45 13.01
C ALA A 531 22.73 -0.31 12.21
N ALA A 532 21.94 0.36 11.37
CA ALA A 532 22.38 1.52 10.59
C ALA A 532 22.80 2.70 11.50
N MET A 533 22.11 2.92 12.63
CA MET A 533 22.47 3.93 13.62
C MET A 533 23.83 3.66 14.29
N HIS A 534 24.20 2.40 14.43
CA HIS A 534 25.44 1.98 15.08
C HIS A 534 26.61 1.75 14.09
N TYR A 535 26.34 1.81 12.79
CA TYR A 535 27.37 1.67 11.77
C TYR A 535 28.32 2.85 11.83
N LYS A 536 29.61 2.55 11.98
CA LYS A 536 30.70 3.55 11.97
C LYS A 536 31.41 3.49 10.64
N LYS A 537 31.38 4.57 9.90
CA LYS A 537 32.07 4.75 8.62
C LYS A 537 33.57 4.77 8.78
#